data_fc89ba130ed4ec091670f64b326ea37e
#
_entry.id   fc89ba130ed4ec091670f64b326ea37e
#
_cell.length_a   1.000
_cell.length_b   1.000
_cell.length_c   1.000
_cell.angle_alpha   90.00
_cell.angle_beta   90.00
_cell.angle_gamma   90.00
#
_symmetry.space_group_name_H-M   'P 1'
#
loop_
_entity.id
_entity.type
_entity.pdbx_description
1 polymer ?
#
loop_
_entity_poly.entity_id
_entity_poly.type
_entity_poly.pdbx_seq_one_letter_code
_entity_poly.pdbx_strand_id
1 'polypeptide(L)'
;MIELTVNGTKHQVDVVPEMPLLWVLRDELGITSPKYGCGVAQCGACTVQIDGMAVRSCQAHIGEIAGKSVVTLEGLEKRDQHPVLQAWIEHQVPQCGYCQTGQIMQAISLLDLIAQPTDEDINEVMSGNLCRCGTYPRIRAAIHAAAAKKMAEK
;
A
#
# COMPACT_ATOMS: atom_id res chain seq x y z
N MET A 1 18.30 -10.03 16.57
CA MET A 1 17.29 -8.94 16.62
C MET A 1 17.47 -8.04 15.41
N ILE A 2 16.41 -7.78 14.68
CA ILE A 2 16.42 -6.93 13.49
C ILE A 2 15.65 -5.65 13.82
N GLU A 3 16.26 -4.49 13.59
CA GLU A 3 15.62 -3.18 13.78
C GLU A 3 15.02 -2.68 12.46
N LEU A 4 13.78 -2.18 12.54
CA LEU A 4 13.11 -1.49 11.44
C LEU A 4 12.22 -0.38 12.00
N THR A 5 11.90 0.59 11.16
CA THR A 5 10.93 1.64 11.51
C THR A 5 9.62 1.34 10.80
N VAL A 6 8.52 1.22 11.52
CA VAL A 6 7.18 1.02 10.97
C VAL A 6 6.26 2.13 11.43
N ASN A 7 5.68 2.85 10.49
CA ASN A 7 4.77 3.96 10.76
C ASN A 7 5.37 4.99 11.75
N GLY A 8 6.65 5.29 11.57
CA GLY A 8 7.39 6.26 12.39
C GLY A 8 7.88 5.73 13.74
N THR A 9 7.56 4.48 14.10
CA THR A 9 7.97 3.87 15.36
C THR A 9 9.06 2.82 15.10
N LYS A 10 10.13 2.86 15.90
CA LYS A 10 11.19 1.86 15.84
C LYS A 10 10.75 0.57 16.54
N HIS A 11 10.99 -0.54 15.88
CA HIS A 11 10.72 -1.89 16.39
C HIS A 11 11.98 -2.74 16.31
N GLN A 12 12.12 -3.63 17.27
CA GLN A 12 13.12 -4.69 17.23
C GLN A 12 12.37 -6.03 17.26
N VAL A 13 12.63 -6.85 16.27
CA VAL A 13 11.96 -8.15 16.11
C VAL A 13 12.99 -9.29 16.15
N ASP A 14 12.64 -10.36 16.82
CA ASP A 14 13.49 -11.54 16.95
C ASP A 14 12.98 -12.64 16.03
N VAL A 15 13.32 -12.48 14.76
CA VAL A 15 12.90 -13.37 13.69
C VAL A 15 14.07 -13.69 12.77
N VAL A 16 13.95 -14.77 11.98
CA VAL A 16 14.98 -15.11 10.98
C VAL A 16 15.00 -14.06 9.87
N PRO A 17 16.19 -13.70 9.33
CA PRO A 17 16.32 -12.67 8.32
C PRO A 17 15.54 -12.93 7.03
N GLU A 18 15.26 -14.17 6.73
CA GLU A 18 14.50 -14.61 5.54
C GLU A 18 12.99 -14.48 5.72
N MET A 19 12.50 -14.14 6.91
CA MET A 19 11.06 -13.98 7.13
C MET A 19 10.51 -12.86 6.27
N PRO A 20 9.41 -13.09 5.51
CA PRO A 20 8.76 -12.03 4.76
C PRO A 20 8.21 -10.93 5.67
N LEU A 21 8.39 -9.67 5.26
CA LEU A 21 7.88 -8.50 5.99
C LEU A 21 6.38 -8.61 6.29
N LEU A 22 5.60 -9.18 5.38
CA LEU A 22 4.15 -9.36 5.56
C LEU A 22 3.83 -10.04 6.91
N TRP A 23 4.55 -11.10 7.25
CA TRP A 23 4.31 -11.85 8.50
C TRP A 23 4.84 -11.11 9.71
N VAL A 24 5.96 -10.42 9.58
CA VAL A 24 6.44 -9.54 10.66
C VAL A 24 5.41 -8.46 10.99
N LEU A 25 4.84 -7.82 9.99
CA LEU A 25 3.79 -6.81 10.20
C LEU A 25 2.56 -7.41 10.88
N ARG A 26 2.07 -8.55 10.37
CA ARG A 26 0.81 -9.12 10.84
C ARG A 26 0.94 -9.87 12.17
N ASP A 27 1.95 -10.71 12.29
CA ASP A 27 2.04 -11.65 13.40
C ASP A 27 2.85 -11.09 14.58
N GLU A 28 3.94 -10.36 14.31
CA GLU A 28 4.78 -9.79 15.37
C GLU A 28 4.31 -8.40 15.81
N LEU A 29 3.86 -7.56 14.88
CA LEU A 29 3.50 -6.18 15.19
C LEU A 29 1.99 -5.92 15.23
N GLY A 30 1.15 -6.89 14.86
CA GLY A 30 -0.30 -6.75 14.87
C GLY A 30 -0.86 -5.76 13.83
N ILE A 31 -0.08 -5.42 12.81
CA ILE A 31 -0.47 -4.51 11.74
C ILE A 31 -1.11 -5.34 10.62
N THR A 32 -2.42 -5.28 10.49
CA THR A 32 -3.20 -6.23 9.68
C THR A 32 -3.71 -5.69 8.34
N SER A 33 -3.45 -4.43 8.00
CA SER A 33 -3.88 -3.88 6.71
C SER A 33 -3.22 -4.59 5.51
N PRO A 34 -1.91 -4.93 5.52
CA PRO A 34 -1.37 -5.75 4.46
C PRO A 34 -1.95 -7.17 4.52
N LYS A 35 -2.38 -7.69 3.37
CA LYS A 35 -3.08 -8.99 3.28
C LYS A 35 -2.25 -10.02 2.52
N TYR A 36 -2.40 -11.27 2.91
CA TYR A 36 -1.87 -12.40 2.16
C TYR A 36 -2.86 -12.81 1.06
N GLY A 37 -2.34 -12.94 -0.17
CA GLY A 37 -3.10 -13.48 -1.30
C GLY A 37 -2.30 -14.56 -2.00
N CYS A 38 -1.36 -14.20 -2.92
CA CYS A 38 -0.57 -15.16 -3.70
C CYS A 38 0.73 -15.63 -3.00
N GLY A 39 1.35 -14.78 -2.17
CA GLY A 39 2.65 -15.05 -1.56
C GLY A 39 3.86 -14.99 -2.51
N VAL A 40 3.65 -14.60 -3.77
CA VAL A 40 4.67 -14.58 -4.84
C VAL A 40 4.73 -13.24 -5.57
N ALA A 41 4.36 -12.18 -4.90
CA ALA A 41 4.42 -10.78 -5.36
C ALA A 41 3.56 -10.48 -6.62
N GLN A 42 2.52 -11.27 -6.90
CA GLN A 42 1.69 -11.10 -8.10
C GLN A 42 0.36 -10.38 -7.86
N CYS A 43 -0.30 -10.62 -6.72
CA CYS A 43 -1.65 -10.10 -6.50
C CYS A 43 -1.70 -8.67 -5.95
N GLY A 44 -0.66 -8.22 -5.28
CA GLY A 44 -0.57 -6.87 -4.72
C GLY A 44 -1.32 -6.62 -3.40
N ALA A 45 -2.03 -7.60 -2.84
CA ALA A 45 -2.78 -7.44 -1.59
C ALA A 45 -1.89 -7.08 -0.38
N CYS A 46 -0.60 -7.43 -0.45
CA CYS A 46 0.40 -7.18 0.58
C CYS A 46 1.17 -5.87 0.41
N THR A 47 0.82 -5.02 -0.53
CA THR A 47 1.57 -3.81 -0.84
C THR A 47 1.68 -2.87 0.35
N VAL A 48 2.90 -2.48 0.67
CA VAL A 48 3.26 -1.44 1.64
C VAL A 48 4.24 -0.47 0.97
N GLN A 49 4.62 0.59 1.65
CA GLN A 49 5.71 1.45 1.19
C GLN A 49 6.97 1.17 2.02
N ILE A 50 8.10 1.05 1.33
CA ILE A 50 9.42 1.00 1.93
C ILE A 50 10.22 2.18 1.36
N ASP A 51 10.64 3.10 2.23
CA ASP A 51 11.31 4.35 1.84
C ASP A 51 10.55 5.11 0.73
N GLY A 52 9.21 5.15 0.83
CA GLY A 52 8.33 5.85 -0.10
C GLY A 52 7.94 5.08 -1.36
N MET A 53 8.48 3.89 -1.59
CA MET A 53 8.19 3.09 -2.78
C MET A 53 7.25 1.92 -2.46
N ALA A 54 6.29 1.66 -3.34
CA ALA A 54 5.40 0.50 -3.21
C ALA A 54 6.18 -0.81 -3.39
N VAL A 55 6.07 -1.70 -2.40
CA VAL A 55 6.75 -2.99 -2.37
C VAL A 55 5.77 -4.09 -1.94
N ARG A 56 5.94 -5.26 -2.52
CA ARG A 56 5.18 -6.48 -2.15
C ARG A 56 5.80 -7.10 -0.90
N SER A 57 5.19 -6.88 0.25
CA SER A 57 5.72 -7.32 1.55
C SER A 57 5.82 -8.84 1.70
N CYS A 58 5.10 -9.62 0.90
CA CYS A 58 5.17 -11.08 0.91
C CYS A 58 6.50 -11.63 0.37
N GLN A 59 7.26 -10.84 -0.38
CA GLN A 59 8.56 -11.20 -0.95
C GLN A 59 9.71 -10.29 -0.50
N ALA A 60 9.44 -9.33 0.36
CA ALA A 60 10.48 -8.50 0.98
C ALA A 60 10.96 -9.18 2.27
N HIS A 61 12.19 -9.67 2.27
CA HIS A 61 12.77 -10.33 3.44
C HIS A 61 13.21 -9.30 4.49
N ILE A 62 12.92 -9.57 5.76
CA ILE A 62 13.16 -8.61 6.83
C ILE A 62 14.64 -8.20 6.94
N GLY A 63 15.56 -9.13 6.67
CA GLY A 63 17.00 -8.86 6.69
C GLY A 63 17.44 -7.83 5.64
N GLU A 64 16.76 -7.76 4.50
CA GLU A 64 17.07 -6.82 3.41
C GLU A 64 16.54 -5.41 3.66
N ILE A 65 15.57 -5.29 4.57
CA ILE A 65 14.93 -4.02 4.91
C ILE A 65 15.29 -3.49 6.28
N ALA A 66 16.26 -4.13 6.95
CA ALA A 66 16.79 -3.66 8.22
C ALA A 66 17.21 -2.18 8.12
N GLY A 67 16.79 -1.37 9.07
CA GLY A 67 17.08 0.06 9.12
C GLY A 67 16.24 0.93 8.18
N LYS A 68 15.40 0.36 7.32
CA LYS A 68 14.52 1.12 6.43
C LYS A 68 13.22 1.53 7.12
N SER A 69 12.51 2.47 6.49
CA SER A 69 11.21 2.95 6.94
C SER A 69 10.08 2.29 6.16
N VAL A 70 9.19 1.63 6.87
CA VAL A 70 7.99 0.98 6.32
C VAL A 70 6.77 1.81 6.69
N VAL A 71 5.91 2.08 5.71
CA VAL A 71 4.61 2.73 5.91
C VAL A 71 3.51 1.78 5.45
N THR A 72 2.55 1.54 6.32
CA THR A 72 1.32 0.80 6.02
C THR A 72 0.13 1.76 6.02
N LEU A 73 -1.06 1.26 5.68
CA LEU A 73 -2.29 2.09 5.70
C LEU A 73 -2.52 2.74 7.07
N GLU A 74 -2.20 2.03 8.16
CA GLU A 74 -2.36 2.54 9.53
C GLU A 74 -1.48 3.76 9.82
N GLY A 75 -0.36 3.87 9.12
CA GLY A 75 0.65 4.92 9.34
C GLY A 75 0.51 6.14 8.46
N LEU A 76 -0.52 6.24 7.63
CA LEU A 76 -0.72 7.42 6.79
C LEU A 76 -1.01 8.65 7.65
N GLU A 77 -0.22 9.71 7.44
CA GLU A 77 -0.48 10.99 8.11
C GLU A 77 -1.86 11.53 7.72
N LYS A 78 -2.59 12.03 8.73
CA LYS A 78 -3.94 12.58 8.55
C LYS A 78 -4.83 11.62 7.74
N ARG A 79 -4.85 10.35 8.13
CA ARG A 79 -5.53 9.28 7.38
C ARG A 79 -6.95 9.67 6.94
N ASP A 80 -7.73 10.27 7.83
CA ASP A 80 -9.11 10.67 7.55
C ASP A 80 -9.22 11.80 6.51
N GLN A 81 -8.15 12.54 6.28
CA GLN A 81 -8.08 13.64 5.32
C GLN A 81 -7.20 13.34 4.10
N HIS A 82 -6.64 12.11 4.03
CA HIS A 82 -5.76 11.75 2.92
C HIS A 82 -6.55 11.72 1.59
N PRO A 83 -6.10 12.43 0.54
CA PRO A 83 -6.87 12.57 -0.71
C PRO A 83 -7.27 11.25 -1.34
N VAL A 84 -6.38 10.24 -1.30
CA VAL A 84 -6.68 8.91 -1.84
C VAL A 84 -7.77 8.22 -1.04
N LEU A 85 -7.71 8.27 0.29
CA LEU A 85 -8.73 7.65 1.14
C LEU A 85 -10.08 8.33 0.99
N GLN A 86 -10.12 9.66 0.92
CA GLN A 86 -11.34 10.40 0.65
C GLN A 86 -11.96 10.02 -0.68
N ALA A 87 -11.15 9.94 -1.75
CA ALA A 87 -11.61 9.53 -3.07
C ALA A 87 -12.15 8.09 -3.07
N TRP A 88 -11.48 7.16 -2.34
CA TRP A 88 -11.96 5.78 -2.19
C TRP A 88 -13.34 5.70 -1.53
N ILE A 89 -13.57 6.51 -0.50
CA ILE A 89 -14.86 6.59 0.19
C ILE A 89 -15.92 7.21 -0.72
N GLU A 90 -15.62 8.34 -1.34
CA GLU A 90 -16.57 9.06 -2.21
C GLU A 90 -17.03 8.21 -3.41
N HIS A 91 -16.10 7.45 -4.00
CA HIS A 91 -16.39 6.57 -5.12
C HIS A 91 -16.90 5.17 -4.71
N GLN A 92 -17.02 4.92 -3.41
CA GLN A 92 -17.48 3.62 -2.87
C GLN A 92 -16.76 2.45 -3.54
N VAL A 93 -15.43 2.52 -3.61
CA VAL A 93 -14.60 1.59 -4.38
C VAL A 93 -14.73 0.14 -3.91
N PRO A 94 -14.61 -0.19 -2.61
CA PRO A 94 -14.57 -1.59 -2.17
C PRO A 94 -15.86 -2.36 -2.41
N GLN A 95 -15.71 -3.66 -2.70
CA GLN A 95 -16.76 -4.66 -2.52
C GLN A 95 -16.39 -5.54 -1.32
N CYS A 96 -15.67 -6.65 -1.48
CA CYS A 96 -15.23 -7.43 -0.32
C CYS A 96 -14.19 -6.71 0.54
N GLY A 97 -13.44 -5.79 -0.03
CA GLY A 97 -12.46 -4.97 0.67
C GLY A 97 -11.07 -5.61 0.83
N TYR A 98 -10.90 -6.88 0.53
CA TYR A 98 -9.66 -7.61 0.83
C TYR A 98 -8.42 -7.06 0.11
N CYS A 99 -8.53 -6.69 -1.16
CA CYS A 99 -7.43 -6.16 -1.96
C CYS A 99 -7.20 -4.65 -1.77
N GLN A 100 -8.11 -3.94 -1.09
CA GLN A 100 -8.17 -2.48 -1.17
C GLN A 100 -7.02 -1.78 -0.46
N THR A 101 -6.51 -2.33 0.63
CA THR A 101 -5.34 -1.76 1.31
C THR A 101 -4.13 -1.74 0.39
N GLY A 102 -3.89 -2.82 -0.35
CA GLY A 102 -2.84 -2.88 -1.36
C GLY A 102 -3.09 -1.94 -2.54
N GLN A 103 -4.33 -1.84 -3.01
CA GLN A 103 -4.73 -0.92 -4.07
C GLN A 103 -4.45 0.54 -3.67
N ILE A 104 -4.82 0.92 -2.47
CA ILE A 104 -4.61 2.27 -1.93
C ILE A 104 -3.12 2.59 -1.81
N MET A 105 -2.33 1.70 -1.23
CA MET A 105 -0.89 1.91 -1.06
C MET A 105 -0.18 2.05 -2.40
N GLN A 106 -0.56 1.26 -3.40
CA GLN A 106 -0.04 1.38 -4.76
C GLN A 106 -0.45 2.70 -5.41
N ALA A 107 -1.71 3.11 -5.26
CA ALA A 107 -2.22 4.36 -5.80
C ALA A 107 -1.51 5.58 -5.20
N ILE A 108 -1.20 5.56 -3.91
CA ILE A 108 -0.44 6.63 -3.25
C ILE A 108 0.95 6.76 -3.88
N SER A 109 1.65 5.65 -4.06
CA SER A 109 2.97 5.67 -4.71
C SER A 109 2.90 6.15 -6.15
N LEU A 110 1.86 5.79 -6.91
CA LEU A 110 1.63 6.31 -8.25
C LEU A 110 1.50 7.84 -8.25
N LEU A 111 0.66 8.38 -7.36
CA LEU A 111 0.39 9.82 -7.30
C LEU A 111 1.56 10.63 -6.74
N ASP A 112 2.46 10.01 -6.00
CA ASP A 112 3.72 10.64 -5.57
C ASP A 112 4.71 10.76 -6.73
N LEU A 113 4.66 9.87 -7.71
CA LEU A 113 5.51 9.88 -8.90
C LEU A 113 4.90 10.69 -10.05
N ILE A 114 3.60 10.55 -10.28
CA ILE A 114 2.87 11.19 -11.38
C ILE A 114 1.67 11.92 -10.79
N ALA A 115 1.76 13.24 -10.71
CA ALA A 115 0.73 14.07 -10.06
C ALA A 115 -0.62 14.04 -10.78
N GLN A 116 -0.61 13.88 -12.10
CA GLN A 116 -1.80 13.79 -12.95
C GLN A 116 -1.66 12.62 -13.92
N PRO A 117 -1.88 11.38 -13.45
CA PRO A 117 -1.72 10.20 -14.29
C PRO A 117 -2.80 10.14 -15.37
N THR A 118 -2.42 9.64 -16.53
CA THR A 118 -3.36 9.24 -17.60
C THR A 118 -3.97 7.88 -17.27
N ASP A 119 -4.99 7.47 -18.03
CA ASP A 119 -5.54 6.11 -17.89
C ASP A 119 -4.49 5.02 -18.20
N GLU A 120 -3.57 5.29 -19.13
CA GLU A 120 -2.46 4.38 -19.43
C GLU A 120 -1.50 4.25 -18.26
N ASP A 121 -1.10 5.35 -17.63
CA ASP A 121 -0.26 5.34 -16.44
C ASP A 121 -0.90 4.53 -15.31
N ILE A 122 -2.20 4.73 -15.09
CA ILE A 122 -2.96 4.00 -14.07
C ILE A 122 -3.01 2.52 -14.40
N ASN A 123 -3.32 2.16 -15.64
CA ASN A 123 -3.38 0.77 -16.08
C ASN A 123 -2.03 0.07 -15.92
N GLU A 124 -0.94 0.72 -16.29
CA GLU A 124 0.40 0.16 -16.17
C GLU A 124 0.78 -0.09 -14.71
N VAL A 125 0.64 0.93 -13.86
CA VAL A 125 1.09 0.85 -12.45
C VAL A 125 0.17 -0.03 -11.62
N MET A 126 -1.15 0.01 -11.84
CA MET A 126 -2.13 -0.72 -11.04
C MET A 126 -2.38 -2.16 -11.53
N SER A 127 -1.85 -2.56 -12.68
CA SER A 127 -2.07 -3.91 -13.24
C SER A 127 -1.57 -5.04 -12.34
N GLY A 128 -0.59 -4.77 -11.49
CA GLY A 128 -0.08 -5.73 -10.49
C GLY A 128 -0.94 -5.86 -9.24
N ASN A 129 -2.05 -5.12 -9.12
CA ASN A 129 -2.96 -5.17 -7.99
C ASN A 129 -4.30 -5.77 -8.45
N LEU A 130 -4.54 -7.02 -8.07
CA LEU A 130 -5.72 -7.77 -8.53
C LEU A 130 -6.91 -7.56 -7.61
N CYS A 131 -8.09 -7.42 -8.20
CA CYS A 131 -9.37 -7.35 -7.51
C CYS A 131 -10.32 -8.40 -8.07
N ARG A 132 -10.62 -9.44 -7.29
CA ARG A 132 -11.52 -10.52 -7.73
C ARG A 132 -12.97 -10.03 -7.92
N CYS A 133 -13.36 -8.99 -7.19
CA CYS A 133 -14.67 -8.34 -7.33
C CYS A 133 -14.77 -7.43 -8.55
N GLY A 134 -13.65 -7.14 -9.23
CA GLY A 134 -13.62 -6.34 -10.45
C GLY A 134 -13.85 -4.85 -10.25
N THR A 135 -13.40 -4.27 -9.15
CA THR A 135 -13.61 -2.84 -8.83
C THR A 135 -12.71 -1.87 -9.63
N TYR A 136 -12.02 -2.33 -10.66
CA TYR A 136 -11.05 -1.55 -11.44
C TYR A 136 -11.59 -0.22 -11.99
N PRO A 137 -12.82 -0.12 -12.55
CA PRO A 137 -13.36 1.16 -13.01
C PRO A 137 -13.49 2.19 -11.88
N ARG A 138 -13.91 1.75 -10.69
CA ARG A 138 -14.00 2.63 -9.51
C ARG A 138 -12.64 3.03 -8.98
N ILE A 139 -11.67 2.12 -8.99
CA ILE A 139 -10.27 2.42 -8.61
C ILE A 139 -9.71 3.50 -9.52
N ARG A 140 -9.86 3.37 -10.83
CA ARG A 140 -9.39 4.37 -11.80
C ARG A 140 -10.04 5.73 -11.56
N ALA A 141 -11.35 5.77 -11.40
CA ALA A 141 -12.08 7.01 -11.12
C ALA A 141 -11.62 7.66 -9.81
N ALA A 142 -11.41 6.86 -8.77
CA ALA A 142 -10.92 7.34 -7.48
C ALA A 142 -9.49 7.89 -7.57
N ILE A 143 -8.61 7.28 -8.37
CA ILE A 143 -7.24 7.80 -8.57
C ILE A 143 -7.28 9.16 -9.26
N HIS A 144 -8.09 9.35 -10.31
CA HIS A 144 -8.26 10.65 -10.94
C HIS A 144 -8.81 11.70 -9.96
N ALA A 145 -9.81 11.34 -9.17
CA ALA A 145 -10.37 12.23 -8.15
C ALA A 145 -9.34 12.60 -7.07
N ALA A 146 -8.54 11.64 -6.62
CA ALA A 146 -7.45 11.88 -5.66
C ALA A 146 -6.38 12.81 -6.24
N ALA A 147 -6.02 12.63 -7.51
CA ALA A 147 -5.07 13.51 -8.19
C ALA A 147 -5.58 14.96 -8.22
N ALA A 148 -6.86 15.16 -8.55
CA ALA A 148 -7.48 16.48 -8.54
C ALA A 148 -7.48 17.11 -7.13
N LYS A 149 -7.78 16.34 -6.08
CA LYS A 149 -7.74 16.79 -4.69
C LYS A 149 -6.32 17.21 -4.26
N LYS A 150 -5.30 16.43 -4.60
CA LYS A 150 -3.89 16.77 -4.30
C LYS A 150 -3.46 18.07 -5.00
N MET A 151 -3.93 18.32 -6.21
CA MET A 151 -3.65 19.56 -6.93
C MET A 151 -4.31 20.78 -6.27
N ALA A 152 -5.52 20.62 -5.74
CA ALA A 152 -6.24 21.70 -5.08
C ALA A 152 -5.66 22.08 -3.70
N GLU A 153 -4.90 21.17 -3.06
CA GLU A 153 -4.23 21.41 -1.76
C GLU A 153 -2.89 22.16 -1.89
N LYS A 154 -2.38 22.38 -3.11
CA LYS A 154 -1.17 23.16 -3.41
C LYS A 154 -1.57 24.59 -3.76
#